data_7e104d5db8ea98b892b5aca8181df3b5
#
_entry.id   7e104d5db8ea98b892b5aca8181df3b5
#
_cell.length_a   1.000
_cell.length_b   1.000
_cell.length_c   1.000
_cell.angle_alpha   90.00
_cell.angle_beta   90.00
_cell.angle_gamma   90.00
#
_symmetry.space_group_name_H-M   'P 1'
#
loop_
_entity.id
_entity.type
_entity.pdbx_description
1 polymer ?
#
loop_
_entity_poly.entity_id
_entity_poly.type
_entity_poly.pdbx_seq_one_letter_code
_entity_poly.pdbx_strand_id
1 'polypeptide(L)'
;MRTHLTAAIAFALALAAPAAAQAPGDPGTAAYNDYPTEARADYVFACMAVNGQTQTMLRRCSCSIDVVATILPYDRYVEAEAVLSLRQTSGERIVPFRTAEPAKEAVADLRR
;
A
#
# COMPACT_ATOMS: atom_id res chain seq x y z
N MET A 1 -67.13 30.27 -19.83
CA MET A 1 -66.41 30.75 -21.01
C MET A 1 -64.94 30.87 -20.66
N ARG A 2 -64.08 30.28 -21.49
CA ARG A 2 -62.62 30.32 -21.50
C ARG A 2 -61.94 29.56 -20.42
N THR A 3 -61.77 28.32 -20.73
CA THR A 3 -60.83 27.35 -20.20
C THR A 3 -59.36 27.75 -20.52
N HIS A 4 -58.53 27.94 -19.51
CA HIS A 4 -57.07 27.99 -19.70
C HIS A 4 -56.47 26.71 -19.15
N LEU A 5 -56.14 25.83 -20.08
CA LEU A 5 -55.41 24.60 -19.88
C LEU A 5 -53.92 24.95 -19.79
N THR A 6 -53.35 24.99 -18.59
CA THR A 6 -51.91 25.14 -18.42
C THR A 6 -51.28 23.76 -18.24
N ALA A 7 -50.66 23.30 -19.33
CA ALA A 7 -49.87 22.08 -19.32
C ALA A 7 -48.55 22.32 -18.53
N ALA A 8 -48.46 21.68 -17.38
CA ALA A 8 -47.19 21.62 -16.64
C ALA A 8 -46.28 20.52 -17.25
N ILE A 9 -45.26 20.95 -17.97
CA ILE A 9 -44.21 20.06 -18.47
C ILE A 9 -43.23 19.84 -17.33
N ALA A 10 -43.31 18.67 -16.71
CA ALA A 10 -42.31 18.22 -15.73
C ALA A 10 -41.04 17.78 -16.49
N PHE A 11 -39.96 18.59 -16.41
CA PHE A 11 -38.69 18.29 -16.96
C PHE A 11 -37.92 17.44 -15.93
N ALA A 12 -37.96 16.13 -16.10
CA ALA A 12 -37.12 15.20 -15.29
C ALA A 12 -35.67 15.24 -15.83
N LEU A 13 -34.79 15.99 -15.16
CA LEU A 13 -33.36 15.88 -15.39
C LEU A 13 -32.87 14.56 -14.75
N ALA A 14 -32.66 13.56 -15.58
CA ALA A 14 -31.90 12.39 -15.20
C ALA A 14 -30.40 12.78 -15.12
N LEU A 15 -29.86 12.94 -13.91
CA LEU A 15 -28.43 13.01 -13.69
C LEU A 15 -27.82 11.62 -13.92
N ALA A 16 -27.38 11.37 -15.15
CA ALA A 16 -26.49 10.24 -15.42
C ALA A 16 -25.10 10.59 -14.86
N ALA A 17 -24.77 10.05 -13.69
CA ALA A 17 -23.40 10.09 -13.19
C ALA A 17 -22.52 9.25 -14.13
N PRO A 18 -21.39 9.80 -14.66
CA PRO A 18 -20.44 8.98 -15.39
C PRO A 18 -19.84 7.96 -14.41
N ALA A 19 -20.09 6.68 -14.65
CA ALA A 19 -19.31 5.63 -14.04
C ALA A 19 -17.87 5.79 -14.55
N ALA A 20 -17.00 6.29 -13.70
CA ALA A 20 -15.57 6.29 -13.98
C ALA A 20 -15.13 4.82 -14.06
N ALA A 21 -15.05 4.28 -15.27
CA ALA A 21 -14.40 3.01 -15.51
C ALA A 21 -12.94 3.18 -15.09
N GLN A 22 -12.57 2.58 -13.97
CA GLN A 22 -11.16 2.44 -13.60
C GLN A 22 -10.53 1.55 -14.66
N ALA A 23 -9.69 2.14 -15.49
CA ALA A 23 -8.88 1.39 -16.43
C ALA A 23 -8.05 0.36 -15.63
N PRO A 24 -7.95 -0.90 -16.09
CA PRO A 24 -7.01 -1.84 -15.51
C PRO A 24 -5.63 -1.18 -15.55
N GLY A 25 -4.99 -0.99 -14.39
CA GLY A 25 -3.67 -0.39 -14.32
C GLY A 25 -2.71 -1.17 -15.22
N ASP A 26 -1.90 -0.44 -15.97
CA ASP A 26 -0.84 -1.01 -16.80
C ASP A 26 0.05 -1.88 -15.89
N PRO A 27 0.24 -3.17 -16.19
CA PRO A 27 1.08 -4.05 -15.37
C PRO A 27 2.52 -3.56 -15.22
N GLY A 28 3.00 -2.66 -16.09
CA GLY A 28 4.31 -2.03 -15.96
C GLY A 28 4.37 -0.88 -14.94
N THR A 29 3.25 -0.23 -14.64
CA THR A 29 3.16 0.85 -13.66
C THR A 29 2.63 0.40 -12.30
N ALA A 30 1.93 -0.75 -12.25
CA ALA A 30 1.40 -1.32 -11.02
C ALA A 30 2.51 -1.70 -10.01
N ALA A 31 3.64 -2.21 -10.50
CA ALA A 31 4.77 -2.58 -9.66
C ALA A 31 5.40 -1.41 -8.89
N TYR A 32 5.25 -0.18 -9.41
CA TYR A 32 5.79 1.03 -8.76
C TYR A 32 4.85 1.63 -7.71
N ASN A 33 3.55 1.31 -7.76
CA ASN A 33 2.50 1.93 -6.95
C ASN A 33 1.66 0.94 -6.13
N ASP A 34 2.08 -0.32 -5.97
CA ASP A 34 1.34 -1.29 -5.17
C ASP A 34 1.51 -1.08 -3.66
N TYR A 35 2.56 -0.34 -3.23
CA TYR A 35 2.78 0.01 -1.82
C TYR A 35 1.89 1.18 -1.41
N PRO A 36 1.01 1.01 -0.42
CA PRO A 36 0.24 2.11 0.16
C PRO A 36 1.17 3.19 0.74
N THR A 37 0.75 4.44 0.68
CA THR A 37 1.49 5.57 1.30
C THR A 37 1.73 5.35 2.78
N GLU A 38 0.76 4.77 3.49
CA GLU A 38 0.87 4.42 4.90
C GLU A 38 2.04 3.46 5.15
N ALA A 39 2.14 2.37 4.38
CA ALA A 39 3.22 1.40 4.52
C ALA A 39 4.60 2.01 4.24
N ARG A 40 4.70 2.90 3.24
CA ARG A 40 5.93 3.65 2.97
C ARG A 40 6.30 4.59 4.13
N ALA A 41 5.33 5.32 4.65
CA ALA A 41 5.53 6.24 5.78
C ALA A 41 5.98 5.48 7.05
N ASP A 42 5.36 4.35 7.33
CA ASP A 42 5.68 3.50 8.48
C ASP A 42 7.10 2.94 8.40
N TYR A 43 7.51 2.46 7.23
CA TYR A 43 8.88 2.05 6.97
C TYR A 43 9.89 3.19 7.22
N VAL A 44 9.63 4.37 6.68
CA VAL A 44 10.50 5.54 6.83
C VAL A 44 10.60 5.95 8.30
N PHE A 45 9.49 5.94 9.01
CA PHE A 45 9.45 6.25 10.44
C PHE A 45 10.30 5.27 11.26
N ALA A 46 10.13 3.96 11.04
CA ALA A 46 10.91 2.93 11.71
C ALA A 46 12.41 3.01 11.37
N CYS A 47 12.73 3.22 10.10
CA CYS A 47 14.10 3.39 9.63
C CYS A 47 14.79 4.59 10.30
N MET A 48 14.11 5.73 10.39
CA MET A 48 14.63 6.92 11.05
C MET A 48 14.78 6.76 12.56
N ALA A 49 13.88 6.00 13.20
CA ALA A 49 13.97 5.73 14.63
C ALA A 49 15.28 5.00 15.00
N VAL A 50 15.78 4.15 14.12
CA VAL A 50 17.02 3.37 14.34
C VAL A 50 18.28 4.12 13.87
N ASN A 51 18.17 4.90 12.79
CA ASN A 51 19.35 5.51 12.13
C ASN A 51 19.50 7.01 12.40
N GLY A 52 18.55 7.64 13.09
CA GLY A 52 18.57 9.05 13.44
C GLY A 52 17.54 9.86 12.68
N GLN A 53 17.00 10.88 13.37
CA GLN A 53 15.90 11.72 12.87
C GLN A 53 16.44 12.99 12.19
N THR A 54 17.21 12.83 11.14
CA THR A 54 17.77 13.94 10.37
C THR A 54 17.16 13.99 8.97
N GLN A 55 17.23 15.15 8.33
CA GLN A 55 16.78 15.31 6.95
C GLN A 55 17.54 14.39 5.98
N THR A 56 18.80 14.11 6.26
CA THR A 56 19.59 13.16 5.47
C THR A 56 19.06 11.74 5.62
N MET A 57 18.71 11.32 6.85
CA MET A 57 18.13 10.00 7.08
C MET A 57 16.74 9.89 6.47
N LEU A 58 15.91 10.93 6.55
CA LEU A 58 14.62 10.95 5.87
C LEU A 58 14.77 10.62 4.38
N ARG A 59 15.69 11.27 3.69
CA ARG A 59 15.94 11.01 2.26
C ARG A 59 16.43 9.59 2.00
N ARG A 60 17.35 9.10 2.81
CA ARG A 60 17.90 7.73 2.68
C ARG A 60 16.85 6.67 2.93
N CYS A 61 16.07 6.81 4.00
CA CYS A 61 15.00 5.88 4.34
C CYS A 61 13.88 5.87 3.29
N SER A 62 13.52 7.04 2.76
CA SER A 62 12.54 7.15 1.66
C SER A 62 13.05 6.48 0.39
N CYS A 63 14.28 6.74 -0.02
CA CYS A 63 14.89 6.08 -1.17
C CYS A 63 14.95 4.56 -0.99
N SER A 64 15.24 4.09 0.23
CA SER A 64 15.30 2.66 0.53
C SER A 64 13.98 1.95 0.28
N ILE A 65 12.87 2.47 0.79
CA ILE A 65 11.55 1.84 0.56
C ILE A 65 11.11 1.95 -0.91
N ASP A 66 11.48 3.01 -1.60
CA ASP A 66 11.20 3.13 -3.02
C ASP A 66 11.94 2.06 -3.84
N VAL A 67 13.19 1.77 -3.50
CA VAL A 67 13.95 0.68 -4.12
C VAL A 67 13.32 -0.68 -3.79
N VAL A 68 12.97 -0.93 -2.53
CA VAL A 68 12.28 -2.18 -2.13
C VAL A 68 11.01 -2.37 -2.94
N ALA A 69 10.21 -1.33 -3.12
CA ALA A 69 8.96 -1.37 -3.88
C ALA A 69 9.16 -1.68 -5.39
N THR A 70 10.35 -1.45 -5.94
CA THR A 70 10.65 -1.85 -7.33
C THR A 70 11.06 -3.32 -7.47
N ILE A 71 11.49 -3.95 -6.38
CA ILE A 71 12.07 -5.30 -6.39
C ILE A 71 11.07 -6.33 -5.85
N LEU A 72 10.29 -5.95 -4.85
CA LEU A 72 9.44 -6.83 -4.08
C LEU A 72 7.97 -6.37 -4.16
N PRO A 73 7.02 -7.21 -4.61
CA PRO A 73 5.59 -6.90 -4.53
C PRO A 73 5.14 -6.67 -3.10
N TYR A 74 4.12 -5.83 -2.91
CA TYR A 74 3.69 -5.42 -1.57
C TYR A 74 3.23 -6.58 -0.68
N ASP A 75 2.55 -7.58 -1.21
CA ASP A 75 2.15 -8.78 -0.48
C ASP A 75 3.35 -9.55 0.09
N ARG A 76 4.44 -9.66 -0.67
CA ARG A 76 5.69 -10.28 -0.22
C ARG A 76 6.41 -9.44 0.84
N TYR A 77 6.34 -8.13 0.71
CA TYR A 77 6.87 -7.20 1.72
C TYR A 77 6.15 -7.38 3.06
N VAL A 78 4.81 -7.41 3.06
CA VAL A 78 4.00 -7.60 4.26
C VAL A 78 4.31 -8.92 4.95
N GLU A 79 4.47 -10.00 4.19
CA GLU A 79 4.87 -11.31 4.71
C GLU A 79 6.25 -11.25 5.40
N ALA A 80 7.23 -10.65 4.74
CA ALA A 80 8.59 -10.52 5.29
C ALA A 80 8.63 -9.63 6.54
N GLU A 81 7.89 -8.54 6.54
CA GLU A 81 7.77 -7.62 7.67
C GLU A 81 7.13 -8.31 8.88
N ALA A 82 6.05 -9.05 8.67
CA ALA A 82 5.40 -9.83 9.73
C ALA A 82 6.37 -10.84 10.37
N VAL A 83 7.16 -11.55 9.56
CA VAL A 83 8.18 -12.48 10.06
C VAL A 83 9.27 -11.75 10.85
N LEU A 84 9.73 -10.59 10.37
CA LEU A 84 10.75 -9.80 11.06
C LEU A 84 10.23 -9.25 12.40
N SER A 85 9.00 -8.77 12.44
CA SER A 85 8.35 -8.29 13.67
C SER A 85 8.21 -9.41 14.70
N LEU A 86 7.80 -10.59 14.26
CA LEU A 86 7.71 -11.77 15.14
C LEU A 86 9.08 -12.22 15.66
N ARG A 87 10.15 -12.07 14.86
CA ARG A 87 11.52 -12.40 15.31
C ARG A 87 12.05 -11.47 16.41
N GLN A 88 11.54 -10.25 16.47
CA GLN A 88 11.92 -9.28 17.51
C GLN A 88 11.21 -9.54 18.85
N THR A 89 10.09 -10.23 18.82
CA THR A 89 9.38 -10.65 20.05
C THR A 89 10.10 -11.85 20.68
N SER A 90 10.16 -11.88 22.00
CA SER A 90 10.73 -13.00 22.75
C SER A 90 9.62 -13.97 23.20
N GLY A 91 9.89 -15.29 23.12
CA GLY A 91 9.01 -16.32 23.60
C GLY A 91 9.05 -17.62 22.79
N GLU A 92 8.72 -18.75 23.42
CA GLU A 92 8.74 -20.07 22.78
C GLU A 92 7.78 -20.20 21.61
N ARG A 93 6.66 -19.49 21.62
CA ARG A 93 5.66 -19.49 20.52
C ARG A 93 6.19 -18.94 19.20
N ILE A 94 7.31 -18.25 19.24
CA ILE A 94 7.90 -17.57 18.08
C ILE A 94 8.99 -18.41 17.41
N VAL A 95 9.47 -19.46 18.07
CA VAL A 95 10.50 -20.36 17.54
C VAL A 95 10.13 -20.91 16.16
N PRO A 96 8.90 -21.39 15.89
CA PRO A 96 8.54 -21.88 14.56
C PRO A 96 8.69 -20.82 13.45
N PHE A 97 8.35 -19.57 13.75
CA PHE A 97 8.47 -18.47 12.78
C PHE A 97 9.90 -18.04 12.50
N ARG A 98 10.83 -18.33 13.42
CA ARG A 98 12.27 -18.07 13.23
C ARG A 98 12.95 -19.15 12.40
N THR A 99 12.46 -20.38 12.46
CA THR A 99 13.12 -21.56 11.88
C THR A 99 12.42 -22.12 10.65
N ALA A 100 11.15 -21.80 10.42
CA ALA A 100 10.41 -22.29 9.25
C ALA A 100 11.03 -21.77 7.94
N GLU A 101 11.14 -22.65 6.93
CA GLU A 101 11.72 -22.28 5.64
C GLU A 101 10.97 -21.16 4.94
N PRO A 102 9.61 -21.11 4.91
CA PRO A 102 8.89 -19.99 4.31
C PRO A 102 9.23 -18.64 4.95
N ALA A 103 9.42 -18.63 6.27
CA ALA A 103 9.81 -17.42 6.99
C ALA A 103 11.24 -16.97 6.68
N LYS A 104 12.14 -17.89 6.41
CA LYS A 104 13.51 -17.59 5.98
C LYS A 104 13.53 -17.06 4.56
N GLU A 105 12.75 -17.65 3.64
CA GLU A 105 12.63 -17.21 2.25
C GLU A 105 12.07 -15.79 2.16
N ALA A 106 10.99 -15.48 2.89
CA ALA A 106 10.40 -14.14 2.91
C ALA A 106 11.42 -13.07 3.34
N VAL A 107 12.23 -13.35 4.37
CA VAL A 107 13.29 -12.44 4.83
C VAL A 107 14.46 -12.38 3.84
N ALA A 108 14.78 -13.47 3.16
CA ALA A 108 15.83 -13.49 2.14
C ALA A 108 15.45 -12.62 0.95
N ASP A 109 14.18 -12.67 0.52
CA ASP A 109 13.66 -11.83 -0.57
C ASP A 109 13.74 -10.34 -0.24
N LEU A 110 13.43 -9.96 1.01
CA LEU A 110 13.52 -8.56 1.45
C LEU A 110 14.97 -8.05 1.50
N ARG A 111 15.96 -8.91 1.66
CA ARG A 111 17.38 -8.55 1.81
C ARG A 111 18.19 -8.58 0.51
N ARG A 112 17.58 -8.95 -0.61
CA ARG A 112 18.22 -8.91 -1.93
C ARG A 112 18.35 -7.49 -2.45
#